data_15936619355b1879c7782ed4d10f3df2
#
_entry.id   15936619355b1879c7782ed4d10f3df2
#
_cell.length_a   1.000
_cell.length_b   1.000
_cell.length_c   1.000
_cell.angle_alpha   90.00
_cell.angle_beta   90.00
_cell.angle_gamma   90.00
#
_symmetry.space_group_name_H-M   'P 1'
#
loop_
_entity.id
_entity.type
_entity.pdbx_description
1 polymer ?
#
loop_
_entity_poly.entity_id
_entity_poly.type
_entity_poly.pdbx_seq_one_letter_code
_entity_poly.pdbx_strand_id
1 'polypeptide(L)'
;QLADSVPSQVILHIDEAYAEYAMPEPGFESVVDWKLDQQNLVVTRTFSKAYGLAGLRIGWLAAHLSVVDAIDRFRTPFNANTAAQVTATAALECQDWLRQVVTDNRNVRNEFVARLVRLGLEVIPSVTNFVLIRFPLETGKSGSDAYRALEAQGYLARPTESRDAYLRITMGTAQQME
;
A
#
# COMPACT_ATOMS: atom_id res chain seq x y z
N GLN A 1 -15.53 9.02 13.81
CA GLN A 1 -15.83 10.39 13.35
C GLN A 1 -16.11 10.46 11.84
N LEU A 2 -15.18 10.01 10.95
CA LEU A 2 -15.45 10.03 9.50
C LEU A 2 -16.63 9.11 9.16
N ALA A 3 -16.61 7.88 9.63
CA ALA A 3 -17.66 6.90 9.37
C ALA A 3 -19.04 7.38 9.84
N ASP A 4 -19.12 8.05 11.00
CA ASP A 4 -20.37 8.59 11.54
C ASP A 4 -20.90 9.81 10.77
N SER A 5 -20.03 10.48 10.00
CA SER A 5 -20.38 11.66 9.21
C SER A 5 -20.84 11.35 7.78
N VAL A 6 -20.62 10.12 7.31
CA VAL A 6 -21.04 9.69 5.97
C VAL A 6 -22.50 9.25 6.00
N PRO A 7 -23.37 9.81 5.12
CA PRO A 7 -24.76 9.40 5.05
C PRO A 7 -24.92 7.90 4.77
N SER A 8 -25.92 7.27 5.39
CA SER A 8 -26.11 5.80 5.32
C SER A 8 -26.35 5.26 3.90
N GLN A 9 -26.81 6.09 2.96
CA GLN A 9 -26.96 5.73 1.54
C GLN A 9 -25.65 5.80 0.74
N VAL A 10 -24.55 6.28 1.33
CA VAL A 10 -23.24 6.38 0.70
C VAL A 10 -22.33 5.28 1.26
N ILE A 11 -21.76 4.46 0.40
CA ILE A 11 -20.78 3.46 0.81
C ILE A 11 -19.45 4.16 1.11
N LEU A 12 -18.97 4.01 2.33
CA LEU A 12 -17.62 4.37 2.73
C LEU A 12 -16.70 3.16 2.54
N HIS A 13 -15.86 3.21 1.51
CA HIS A 13 -14.85 2.17 1.27
C HIS A 13 -13.48 2.66 1.76
N ILE A 14 -12.90 1.92 2.70
CA ILE A 14 -11.55 2.15 3.21
C ILE A 14 -10.62 1.07 2.65
N ASP A 15 -9.67 1.49 1.83
CA ASP A 15 -8.64 0.59 1.28
C ASP A 15 -7.44 0.57 2.22
N GLU A 16 -7.31 -0.50 2.98
CA GLU A 16 -6.21 -0.77 3.91
C GLU A 16 -5.10 -1.65 3.29
N ALA A 17 -4.83 -1.51 2.00
CA ALA A 17 -3.84 -2.34 1.31
C ALA A 17 -2.42 -2.24 1.89
N TYR A 18 -2.13 -1.25 2.71
CA TYR A 18 -0.83 -1.03 3.37
C TYR A 18 -0.93 -1.05 4.90
N ALA A 19 -2.01 -1.58 5.47
CA ALA A 19 -2.24 -1.58 6.91
C ALA A 19 -1.10 -2.23 7.70
N GLU A 20 -0.54 -3.34 7.22
CA GLU A 20 0.54 -4.06 7.89
C GLU A 20 1.79 -3.18 8.09
N TYR A 21 2.08 -2.28 7.15
CA TYR A 21 3.17 -1.31 7.28
C TYR A 21 2.83 -0.15 8.23
N ALA A 22 1.54 0.18 8.36
CA ALA A 22 1.08 1.29 9.19
C ALA A 22 0.83 0.88 10.65
N MET A 23 0.50 -0.38 10.93
CA MET A 23 0.20 -0.89 12.27
C MET A 23 1.25 -0.55 13.34
N PRO A 24 2.57 -0.55 13.06
CA PRO A 24 3.56 -0.16 14.06
C PRO A 24 3.66 1.35 14.30
N GLU A 25 2.95 2.17 13.52
CA GLU A 25 3.04 3.63 13.64
C GLU A 25 2.11 4.15 14.74
N PRO A 26 2.57 5.08 15.59
CA PRO A 26 1.72 5.66 16.62
C PRO A 26 0.49 6.36 16.04
N GLY A 27 -0.69 6.05 16.59
CA GLY A 27 -1.95 6.67 16.19
C GLY A 27 -2.61 6.04 14.96
N PHE A 28 -2.05 4.98 14.38
CA PHE A 28 -2.77 4.19 13.39
C PHE A 28 -3.73 3.23 14.09
N GLU A 29 -4.97 3.27 13.67
CA GLU A 29 -6.01 2.33 14.08
C GLU A 29 -6.65 1.74 12.82
N SER A 30 -6.71 0.41 12.75
CA SER A 30 -7.37 -0.28 11.65
C SER A 30 -8.88 -0.11 11.77
N VAL A 31 -9.52 0.16 10.65
CA VAL A 31 -10.99 0.24 10.58
C VAL A 31 -11.64 -1.14 10.77
N VAL A 32 -10.90 -2.22 10.55
CA VAL A 32 -11.36 -3.60 10.85
C VAL A 32 -11.68 -3.78 12.34
N ASP A 33 -10.99 -3.05 13.22
CA ASP A 33 -11.21 -3.08 14.67
C ASP A 33 -12.41 -2.21 15.10
N TRP A 34 -13.00 -1.46 14.17
CA TRP A 34 -14.19 -0.66 14.41
C TRP A 34 -15.47 -1.50 14.27
N LYS A 35 -16.61 -0.86 14.42
CA LYS A 35 -17.90 -1.50 14.28
C LYS A 35 -18.22 -1.83 12.81
N LEU A 36 -17.86 -3.02 12.35
CA LEU A 36 -18.24 -3.55 11.03
C LEU A 36 -19.75 -3.87 10.90
N ASP A 37 -20.54 -3.66 11.95
CA ASP A 37 -21.99 -3.69 11.93
C ASP A 37 -22.61 -2.49 11.20
N GLN A 38 -21.82 -1.45 10.91
CA GLN A 38 -22.25 -0.30 10.14
C GLN A 38 -22.53 -0.70 8.68
N GLN A 39 -23.76 -0.51 8.23
CA GLN A 39 -24.27 -1.05 6.96
C GLN A 39 -23.58 -0.51 5.71
N ASN A 40 -22.97 0.68 5.80
CA ASN A 40 -22.33 1.35 4.66
C ASN A 40 -20.81 1.39 4.73
N LEU A 41 -20.18 0.65 5.65
CA LEU A 41 -18.72 0.57 5.78
C LEU A 41 -18.19 -0.69 5.10
N VAL A 42 -17.17 -0.51 4.26
CA VAL A 42 -16.42 -1.59 3.59
C VAL A 42 -14.94 -1.37 3.80
N VAL A 43 -14.23 -2.38 4.24
CA VAL A 43 -12.77 -2.37 4.37
C VAL A 43 -12.18 -3.43 3.46
N THR A 44 -11.12 -3.09 2.72
CA THR A 44 -10.40 -4.05 1.90
C THR A 44 -8.95 -4.16 2.32
N ARG A 45 -8.40 -5.38 2.25
CA ARG A 45 -6.97 -5.68 2.43
C ARG A 45 -6.46 -6.63 1.36
N THR A 46 -5.16 -6.70 1.22
CA THR A 46 -4.52 -7.51 0.19
C THR A 46 -3.31 -8.27 0.72
N PHE A 47 -3.08 -9.47 0.21
CA PHE A 47 -1.83 -10.21 0.42
C PHE A 47 -0.73 -9.80 -0.56
N SER A 48 -1.01 -8.86 -1.47
CA SER A 48 -0.08 -8.43 -2.52
C SER A 48 1.07 -7.56 -2.04
N LYS A 49 1.02 -7.01 -0.82
CA LYS A 49 1.99 -6.04 -0.28
C LYS A 49 2.90 -6.70 0.75
N ALA A 50 2.69 -6.46 2.02
CA ALA A 50 3.56 -6.94 3.09
C ALA A 50 3.72 -8.48 3.11
N TYR A 51 2.69 -9.22 2.74
CA TYR A 51 2.75 -10.68 2.62
C TYR A 51 3.48 -11.19 1.37
N GLY A 52 3.85 -10.35 0.41
CA GLY A 52 4.63 -10.74 -0.77
C GLY A 52 3.90 -11.59 -1.82
N LEU A 53 2.58 -11.74 -1.73
CA LEU A 53 1.80 -12.64 -2.58
C LEU A 53 1.13 -11.95 -3.78
N ALA A 54 1.75 -10.91 -4.33
CA ALA A 54 1.17 -10.12 -5.42
C ALA A 54 0.80 -10.95 -6.66
N GLY A 55 1.59 -11.97 -6.99
CA GLY A 55 1.36 -12.85 -8.13
C GLY A 55 0.16 -13.78 -7.96
N LEU A 56 -0.28 -14.05 -6.75
CA LEU A 56 -1.40 -14.96 -6.47
C LEU A 56 -2.78 -14.31 -6.58
N ARG A 57 -2.84 -12.99 -6.70
CA ARG A 57 -4.06 -12.21 -6.89
C ARG A 57 -5.13 -12.47 -5.83
N ILE A 58 -4.78 -12.34 -4.55
CA ILE A 58 -5.69 -12.58 -3.43
C ILE A 58 -5.72 -11.41 -2.44
N GLY A 59 -6.89 -11.13 -1.92
CA GLY A 59 -7.20 -10.18 -0.87
C GLY A 59 -8.51 -10.56 -0.22
N TRP A 60 -8.97 -9.75 0.70
CA TRP A 60 -10.22 -9.93 1.39
C TRP A 60 -10.90 -8.59 1.67
N LEU A 61 -12.18 -8.65 1.93
CA LEU A 61 -12.95 -7.52 2.41
C LEU A 61 -13.72 -7.90 3.69
N ALA A 62 -13.98 -6.90 4.51
CA ALA A 62 -14.90 -6.98 5.63
C ALA A 62 -15.95 -5.89 5.49
N ALA A 63 -17.22 -6.26 5.66
CA ALA A 63 -18.36 -5.37 5.54
C ALA A 63 -19.59 -5.98 6.23
N HIS A 64 -20.66 -5.19 6.36
CA HIS A 64 -21.96 -5.71 6.78
C HIS A 64 -22.45 -6.81 5.82
N LEU A 65 -23.15 -7.82 6.35
CA LEU A 65 -23.59 -9.01 5.58
C LEU A 65 -24.36 -8.66 4.31
N SER A 66 -25.22 -7.64 4.34
CA SER A 66 -25.96 -7.21 3.15
C SER A 66 -25.08 -6.74 1.99
N VAL A 67 -23.91 -6.17 2.28
CA VAL A 67 -22.92 -5.76 1.28
C VAL A 67 -22.17 -6.99 0.76
N VAL A 68 -21.79 -7.91 1.64
CA VAL A 68 -21.12 -9.16 1.27
C VAL A 68 -22.04 -9.98 0.35
N ASP A 69 -23.32 -10.14 0.69
CA ASP A 69 -24.32 -10.82 -0.13
C ASP A 69 -24.49 -10.19 -1.52
N ALA A 70 -24.45 -8.85 -1.57
CA ALA A 70 -24.53 -8.13 -2.84
C ALA A 70 -23.29 -8.42 -3.71
N ILE A 71 -22.09 -8.37 -3.13
CA ILE A 71 -20.83 -8.66 -3.83
C ILE A 71 -20.82 -10.11 -4.33
N ASP A 72 -21.26 -11.06 -3.51
CA ASP A 72 -21.29 -12.48 -3.85
C ASP A 72 -22.16 -12.81 -5.08
N ARG A 73 -23.18 -11.99 -5.37
CA ARG A 73 -23.99 -12.14 -6.59
C ARG A 73 -23.25 -11.71 -7.87
N PHE A 74 -22.21 -10.89 -7.75
CA PHE A 74 -21.47 -10.33 -8.89
C PHE A 74 -20.10 -10.96 -9.09
N ARG A 75 -19.51 -11.58 -8.04
CA ARG A 75 -18.21 -12.22 -8.18
C ARG A 75 -18.28 -13.41 -9.12
N THR A 76 -17.26 -13.56 -9.94
CA THR A 76 -17.17 -14.71 -10.85
C THR A 76 -16.89 -16.00 -10.08
N PRO A 77 -17.39 -17.15 -10.53
CA PRO A 77 -16.98 -18.45 -10.00
C PRO A 77 -15.46 -18.58 -10.03
N PHE A 78 -14.89 -19.18 -8.97
CA PHE A 78 -13.43 -19.42 -8.86
C PHE A 78 -12.56 -18.16 -8.92
N ASN A 79 -13.09 -17.02 -8.50
CA ASN A 79 -12.37 -15.73 -8.46
C ASN A 79 -11.08 -15.76 -7.63
N ALA A 80 -10.99 -16.65 -6.64
CA ALA A 80 -9.76 -16.93 -5.88
C ALA A 80 -9.34 -18.39 -6.16
N ASN A 81 -8.16 -18.59 -6.77
CA ASN A 81 -7.66 -19.93 -7.07
C ASN A 81 -7.20 -20.67 -5.80
N THR A 82 -7.19 -21.99 -5.84
CA THR A 82 -6.84 -22.84 -4.68
C THR A 82 -5.44 -22.56 -4.15
N ALA A 83 -4.45 -22.40 -5.03
CA ALA A 83 -3.08 -22.10 -4.60
C ALA A 83 -3.01 -20.78 -3.81
N ALA A 84 -3.73 -19.74 -4.28
CA ALA A 84 -3.81 -18.47 -3.58
C ALA A 84 -4.44 -18.62 -2.19
N GLN A 85 -5.53 -19.37 -2.07
CA GLN A 85 -6.21 -19.58 -0.79
C GLN A 85 -5.32 -20.32 0.21
N VAL A 86 -4.71 -21.43 -0.19
CA VAL A 86 -3.82 -22.23 0.68
C VAL A 86 -2.61 -21.40 1.11
N THR A 87 -1.98 -20.68 0.17
CA THR A 87 -0.81 -19.86 0.48
C THR A 87 -1.14 -18.67 1.38
N ALA A 88 -2.28 -18.01 1.16
CA ALA A 88 -2.72 -16.91 2.02
C ALA A 88 -3.02 -17.40 3.44
N THR A 89 -3.66 -18.56 3.60
CA THR A 89 -3.90 -19.17 4.92
C THR A 89 -2.58 -19.44 5.64
N ALA A 90 -1.61 -20.06 4.97
CA ALA A 90 -0.30 -20.32 5.55
C ALA A 90 0.45 -19.00 5.89
N ALA A 91 0.33 -17.97 5.05
CA ALA A 91 0.97 -16.68 5.30
C ALA A 91 0.42 -15.96 6.54
N LEU A 92 -0.85 -16.16 6.89
CA LEU A 92 -1.43 -15.62 8.12
C LEU A 92 -0.81 -16.23 9.39
N GLU A 93 -0.22 -17.40 9.31
CA GLU A 93 0.49 -18.04 10.43
C GLU A 93 1.94 -17.54 10.56
N CYS A 94 2.50 -16.90 9.53
CA CYS A 94 3.89 -16.43 9.48
C CYS A 94 4.06 -15.00 10.03
N GLN A 95 3.51 -14.70 11.20
CA GLN A 95 3.50 -13.35 11.75
C GLN A 95 4.89 -12.82 12.14
N ASP A 96 5.82 -13.67 12.56
CA ASP A 96 7.20 -13.25 12.86
C ASP A 96 7.91 -12.77 11.59
N TRP A 97 7.75 -13.50 10.48
CA TRP A 97 8.26 -13.10 9.20
C TRP A 97 7.65 -11.75 8.73
N LEU A 98 6.35 -11.59 8.89
CA LEU A 98 5.66 -10.34 8.52
C LEU A 98 6.22 -9.15 9.33
N ARG A 99 6.39 -9.30 10.64
CA ARG A 99 6.99 -8.26 11.49
C ARG A 99 8.40 -7.89 11.05
N GLN A 100 9.20 -8.88 10.65
CA GLN A 100 10.55 -8.64 10.13
C GLN A 100 10.50 -7.85 8.82
N VAL A 101 9.66 -8.25 7.85
CA VAL A 101 9.48 -7.54 6.58
C VAL A 101 9.09 -6.08 6.78
N VAL A 102 8.14 -5.82 7.68
CA VAL A 102 7.68 -4.45 8.00
C VAL A 102 8.81 -3.64 8.65
N THR A 103 9.57 -4.24 9.56
CA THR A 103 10.71 -3.59 10.23
C THR A 103 11.81 -3.25 9.24
N ASP A 104 12.20 -4.19 8.39
CA ASP A 104 13.23 -3.99 7.38
C ASP A 104 12.83 -2.91 6.38
N ASN A 105 11.59 -2.95 5.89
CA ASN A 105 11.07 -1.90 5.03
C ASN A 105 11.12 -0.52 5.67
N ARG A 106 10.74 -0.40 6.95
CA ARG A 106 10.81 0.86 7.70
C ARG A 106 12.24 1.39 7.78
N ASN A 107 13.19 0.53 8.12
CA ASN A 107 14.60 0.91 8.26
C ASN A 107 15.18 1.37 6.93
N VAL A 108 15.00 0.60 5.87
CA VAL A 108 15.47 0.93 4.51
C VAL A 108 14.82 2.22 4.02
N ARG A 109 13.51 2.37 4.19
CA ARG A 109 12.79 3.59 3.81
C ARG A 109 13.34 4.82 4.51
N ASN A 110 13.53 4.74 5.83
CA ASN A 110 14.01 5.88 6.62
C ASN A 110 15.43 6.30 6.21
N GLU A 111 16.30 5.33 5.97
CA GLU A 111 17.66 5.61 5.48
C GLU A 111 17.64 6.23 4.09
N PHE A 112 16.84 5.67 3.17
CA PHE A 112 16.69 6.19 1.81
C PHE A 112 16.15 7.62 1.80
N VAL A 113 15.10 7.89 2.59
CA VAL A 113 14.54 9.24 2.76
C VAL A 113 15.60 10.21 3.28
N ALA A 114 16.39 9.80 4.28
CA ALA A 114 17.46 10.66 4.81
C ALA A 114 18.53 10.98 3.76
N ARG A 115 18.85 10.05 2.85
CA ARG A 115 19.77 10.31 1.73
C ARG A 115 19.16 11.30 0.73
N LEU A 116 17.88 11.14 0.36
CA LEU A 116 17.19 12.05 -0.56
C LEU A 116 17.11 13.48 -0.02
N VAL A 117 16.78 13.63 1.27
CA VAL A 117 16.74 14.94 1.94
C VAL A 117 18.10 15.61 1.94
N ARG A 118 19.20 14.86 2.17
CA ARG A 118 20.58 15.42 2.06
C ARG A 118 20.93 15.89 0.65
N LEU A 119 20.29 15.30 -0.37
CA LEU A 119 20.41 15.75 -1.77
C LEU A 119 19.53 16.96 -2.10
N GLY A 120 18.80 17.50 -1.12
CA GLY A 120 17.91 18.63 -1.30
C GLY A 120 16.54 18.29 -1.93
N LEU A 121 16.18 17.01 -1.98
CA LEU A 121 14.90 16.56 -2.51
C LEU A 121 13.83 16.56 -1.42
N GLU A 122 12.63 16.96 -1.77
CA GLU A 122 11.46 16.86 -0.91
C GLU A 122 10.84 15.47 -1.04
N VAL A 123 10.63 14.80 0.10
CA VAL A 123 9.98 13.48 0.15
C VAL A 123 8.69 13.60 0.94
N ILE A 124 7.58 13.17 0.33
CA ILE A 124 6.29 13.14 1.00
C ILE A 124 6.32 12.05 2.08
N PRO A 125 5.91 12.36 3.33
CA PRO A 125 5.88 11.37 4.40
C PRO A 125 5.11 10.12 4.00
N SER A 126 5.68 8.93 4.27
CA SER A 126 5.09 7.65 3.91
C SER A 126 5.38 6.61 4.99
N VAL A 127 4.40 5.74 5.25
CA VAL A 127 4.55 4.54 6.08
C VAL A 127 4.58 3.26 5.22
N THR A 128 4.32 3.38 3.93
CA THR A 128 4.19 2.26 2.99
C THR A 128 5.55 1.69 2.55
N ASN A 129 5.54 0.78 1.60
CA ASN A 129 6.75 0.25 0.95
C ASN A 129 7.18 1.08 -0.27
N PHE A 130 6.82 2.34 -0.32
CA PHE A 130 7.30 3.28 -1.35
C PHE A 130 7.40 4.69 -0.78
N VAL A 131 8.14 5.53 -1.47
CA VAL A 131 8.22 6.97 -1.22
C VAL A 131 7.79 7.73 -2.46
N LEU A 132 7.26 8.92 -2.26
CA LEU A 132 6.94 9.88 -3.32
C LEU A 132 7.89 11.06 -3.21
N ILE A 133 8.73 11.25 -4.22
CA ILE A 133 9.73 12.31 -4.28
C ILE A 133 9.17 13.44 -5.12
N ARG A 134 9.26 14.67 -4.60
CA ARG A 134 8.91 15.88 -5.34
C ARG A 134 10.15 16.49 -5.96
N PHE A 135 10.07 16.80 -7.25
CA PHE A 135 11.05 17.56 -8.00
C PHE A 135 10.53 18.98 -8.21
N PRO A 136 11.20 20.01 -7.67
CA PRO A 136 10.79 21.39 -7.88
C PRO A 136 10.92 21.76 -9.36
N LEU A 137 9.82 22.14 -10.00
CA LEU A 137 9.78 22.46 -11.43
C LEU A 137 10.66 23.69 -11.77
N GLU A 138 10.89 24.56 -10.79
CA GLU A 138 11.75 25.74 -10.92
C GLU A 138 13.22 25.38 -11.21
N THR A 139 13.63 24.15 -10.92
CA THR A 139 14.98 23.65 -11.22
C THR A 139 15.15 23.23 -12.68
N GLY A 140 14.07 23.22 -13.47
CA GLY A 140 14.05 22.71 -14.84
C GLY A 140 14.19 21.17 -14.94
N LYS A 141 14.03 20.45 -13.80
CA LYS A 141 14.04 18.98 -13.73
C LYS A 141 12.71 18.49 -13.23
N SER A 142 12.20 17.45 -13.85
CA SER A 142 10.92 16.84 -13.50
C SER A 142 11.07 15.41 -12.96
N GLY A 143 10.01 14.87 -12.39
CA GLY A 143 9.92 13.46 -12.03
C GLY A 143 10.07 12.54 -13.25
N SER A 144 9.59 12.97 -14.42
CA SER A 144 9.77 12.26 -15.68
C SER A 144 11.21 12.26 -16.17
N ASP A 145 11.96 13.33 -15.95
CA ASP A 145 13.39 13.36 -16.26
C ASP A 145 14.17 12.40 -15.36
N ALA A 146 13.86 12.41 -14.06
CA ALA A 146 14.43 11.48 -13.09
C ALA A 146 14.08 10.03 -13.44
N TYR A 147 12.85 9.75 -13.85
CA TYR A 147 12.43 8.42 -14.30
C TYR A 147 13.27 7.96 -15.50
N ARG A 148 13.39 8.79 -16.55
CA ARG A 148 14.17 8.44 -17.73
C ARG A 148 15.65 8.19 -17.42
N ALA A 149 16.22 8.97 -16.51
CA ALA A 149 17.62 8.79 -16.09
C ALA A 149 17.84 7.47 -15.33
N LEU A 150 16.88 7.05 -14.49
CA LEU A 150 16.91 5.77 -13.79
C LEU A 150 16.69 4.60 -14.75
N GLU A 151 15.72 4.71 -15.65
CA GLU A 151 15.39 3.70 -16.65
C GLU A 151 16.59 3.42 -17.58
N ALA A 152 17.31 4.46 -17.99
CA ALA A 152 18.52 4.33 -18.79
C ALA A 152 19.65 3.56 -18.08
N GLN A 153 19.60 3.48 -16.76
CA GLN A 153 20.53 2.69 -15.93
C GLN A 153 19.93 1.33 -15.50
N GLY A 154 18.76 0.95 -16.00
CA GLY A 154 18.09 -0.30 -15.70
C GLY A 154 17.23 -0.31 -14.43
N TYR A 155 16.99 0.86 -13.81
CA TYR A 155 16.11 0.97 -12.65
C TYR A 155 14.70 1.37 -13.05
N LEU A 156 13.71 0.55 -12.66
CA LEU A 156 12.31 0.83 -12.93
C LEU A 156 11.66 1.53 -11.74
N ALA A 157 11.32 2.79 -11.91
CA ALA A 157 10.51 3.57 -10.98
C ALA A 157 9.11 3.78 -11.56
N ARG A 158 8.23 4.48 -10.85
CA ARG A 158 6.88 4.77 -11.34
C ARG A 158 6.66 6.29 -11.42
N PRO A 159 6.59 6.87 -12.62
CA PRO A 159 6.18 8.25 -12.79
C PRO A 159 4.71 8.40 -12.39
N THR A 160 4.31 9.59 -11.99
CA THR A 160 2.91 9.89 -11.66
C THR A 160 2.25 10.56 -12.87
N GLU A 161 1.23 9.92 -13.44
CA GLU A 161 0.59 10.35 -14.70
C GLU A 161 -0.01 11.77 -14.65
N SER A 162 -0.41 12.24 -13.48
CA SER A 162 -1.08 13.55 -13.33
C SER A 162 -0.17 14.68 -12.83
N ARG A 163 1.09 14.40 -12.48
CA ARG A 163 1.98 15.39 -11.86
C ARG A 163 3.43 15.10 -12.22
N ASP A 164 3.91 15.72 -13.27
CA ASP A 164 5.29 15.59 -13.76
C ASP A 164 6.38 15.94 -12.71
N ALA A 165 5.98 16.65 -11.65
CA ALA A 165 6.84 16.99 -10.53
C ALA A 165 7.15 15.81 -9.58
N TYR A 166 6.52 14.63 -9.72
CA TYR A 166 6.65 13.55 -8.73
C TYR A 166 7.15 12.24 -9.35
N LEU A 167 7.94 11.52 -8.56
CA LEU A 167 8.39 10.16 -8.88
C LEU A 167 8.15 9.26 -7.68
N ARG A 168 7.51 8.10 -7.89
CA ARG A 168 7.34 7.07 -6.88
C ARG A 168 8.42 6.01 -6.99
N ILE A 169 9.12 5.76 -5.89
CA ILE A 169 10.13 4.70 -5.78
C ILE A 169 9.67 3.68 -4.74
N THR A 170 9.63 2.41 -5.13
CA THR A 170 9.31 1.29 -4.23
C THR A 170 10.58 0.89 -3.47
N MET A 171 10.44 0.59 -2.18
CA MET A 171 11.54 0.11 -1.36
C MET A 171 11.88 -1.33 -1.73
N GLY A 172 13.15 -1.57 -1.98
CA GLY A 172 13.76 -2.89 -2.13
C GLY A 172 14.45 -3.32 -0.84
N THR A 173 15.36 -4.30 -0.96
CA THR A 173 16.29 -4.64 0.13
C THR A 173 17.31 -3.53 0.34
N ALA A 174 18.00 -3.52 1.49
CA ALA A 174 19.06 -2.55 1.75
C ALA A 174 20.09 -2.50 0.60
N GLN A 175 20.53 -3.67 0.11
CA GLN A 175 21.47 -3.78 -1.00
C GLN A 175 20.93 -3.20 -2.32
N GLN A 176 19.63 -3.34 -2.58
CA GLN A 176 19.00 -2.79 -3.81
C GLN A 176 18.83 -1.27 -3.75
N MET A 177 18.84 -0.70 -2.55
CA MET A 177 18.64 0.74 -2.34
C MET A 177 19.97 1.51 -2.17
N GLU A 178 21.11 0.83 -2.22
CA GLU A 178 22.46 1.43 -2.26
C GLU A 178 22.77 2.03 -3.64
#